data_074632b2de6005f89b663b363a8713a9
#
_entry.id   074632b2de6005f89b663b363a8713a9
#
_cell.length_a   1.000
_cell.length_b   1.000
_cell.length_c   1.000
_cell.angle_alpha   90.00
_cell.angle_beta   90.00
_cell.angle_gamma   90.00
#
_symmetry.space_group_name_H-M   'P 1'
#
loop_
_entity.id
_entity.type
_entity.pdbx_description
1 polymer ?
#
loop_
_entity_poly.entity_id
_entity_poly.type
_entity_poly.pdbx_seq_one_letter_code
_entity_poly.pdbx_strand_id
1 'polypeptide(L)'
;MNAGSLEKQILEKYKSPTAQALFESAKLNIQLLEDQNFDNFKISVKASNIFTSVEAYQLLSNYCNYPLHLGITEAGSYFSGSIKSSIGLGMLLYQGIGDTIRVSLSDHPTQEVKVGFEMLKSLNLRD
;
A
#
# COMPACT_ATOMS: atom_id res chain seq x y z
N MET A 1 -2.63 -2.57 -7.21
CA MET A 1 -3.70 -1.63 -7.56
C MET A 1 -3.34 -0.25 -7.04
N ASN A 2 -3.56 0.76 -7.84
CA ASN A 2 -3.31 2.16 -7.47
C ASN A 2 -4.59 2.96 -7.67
N ALA A 3 -4.85 3.92 -6.79
CA ALA A 3 -6.02 4.79 -6.88
C ALA A 3 -6.12 5.54 -8.23
N GLY A 4 -4.99 5.87 -8.84
CA GLY A 4 -4.94 6.54 -10.14
C GLY A 4 -5.16 5.65 -11.37
N SER A 5 -5.29 4.34 -11.20
CA SER A 5 -5.39 3.38 -12.30
C SER A 5 -6.42 2.27 -12.07
N LEU A 6 -7.48 2.58 -11.33
CA LEU A 6 -8.58 1.65 -11.09
C LEU A 6 -9.35 1.35 -12.38
N GLU A 7 -9.92 0.16 -12.47
CA GLU A 7 -10.76 -0.29 -13.56
C GLU A 7 -11.99 0.62 -13.70
N LYS A 8 -12.37 0.91 -14.95
CA LYS A 8 -13.47 1.82 -15.27
C LYS A 8 -14.78 1.43 -14.58
N GLN A 9 -15.11 0.15 -14.54
CA GLN A 9 -16.33 -0.36 -13.92
C GLN A 9 -16.37 -0.09 -12.42
N ILE A 10 -15.22 -0.21 -11.74
CA ILE A 10 -15.11 0.06 -10.30
C ILE A 10 -15.25 1.56 -10.03
N LEU A 11 -14.62 2.41 -10.85
CA LEU A 11 -14.75 3.86 -10.74
C LEU A 11 -16.18 4.33 -10.98
N GLU A 12 -16.89 3.72 -11.92
CA GLU A 12 -18.31 4.01 -12.17
C GLU A 12 -19.20 3.66 -10.97
N LYS A 13 -18.91 2.52 -10.32
CA LYS A 13 -19.66 2.05 -9.14
C LYS A 13 -19.42 2.93 -7.91
N TYR A 14 -18.18 3.27 -7.62
CA TYR A 14 -17.80 4.02 -6.42
C TYR A 14 -17.66 5.52 -6.64
N LYS A 15 -17.64 5.98 -7.90
CA LYS A 15 -17.49 7.38 -8.35
C LYS A 15 -16.17 8.05 -7.98
N SER A 16 -15.37 7.42 -7.13
CA SER A 16 -14.04 7.89 -6.72
C SER A 16 -13.18 6.71 -6.25
N PRO A 17 -11.84 6.85 -6.19
CA PRO A 17 -10.95 5.78 -5.74
C PRO A 17 -10.95 5.67 -4.21
N THR A 18 -12.05 5.16 -3.66
CA THR A 18 -12.20 4.91 -2.21
C THR A 18 -11.40 3.67 -1.78
N ALA A 19 -11.27 3.46 -0.47
CA ALA A 19 -10.67 2.23 0.07
C ALA A 19 -11.42 0.97 -0.37
N GLN A 20 -12.75 1.00 -0.39
CA GLN A 20 -13.58 -0.10 -0.88
C GLN A 20 -13.37 -0.36 -2.37
N ALA A 21 -13.21 0.69 -3.19
CA ALA A 21 -12.92 0.56 -4.62
C ALA A 21 -11.58 -0.15 -4.85
N LEU A 22 -10.53 0.25 -4.13
CA LEU A 22 -9.23 -0.41 -4.15
C LEU A 22 -9.30 -1.87 -3.70
N PHE A 23 -10.03 -2.12 -2.64
CA PHE A 23 -10.26 -3.47 -2.11
C PHE A 23 -10.99 -4.37 -3.11
N GLU A 24 -12.06 -3.87 -3.75
CA GLU A 24 -12.79 -4.64 -4.77
C GLU A 24 -11.91 -4.94 -5.98
N SER A 25 -11.12 -3.97 -6.45
CA SER A 25 -10.12 -4.20 -7.52
C SER A 25 -9.13 -5.30 -7.12
N ALA A 26 -8.62 -5.26 -5.89
CA ALA A 26 -7.71 -6.29 -5.39
C ALA A 26 -8.36 -7.67 -5.39
N LYS A 27 -9.59 -7.79 -4.90
CA LYS A 27 -10.32 -9.07 -4.89
C LYS A 27 -10.50 -9.66 -6.29
N LEU A 28 -10.87 -8.84 -7.26
CA LEU A 28 -11.01 -9.28 -8.65
C LEU A 28 -9.70 -9.81 -9.21
N ASN A 29 -8.59 -9.11 -8.96
CA ASN A 29 -7.28 -9.55 -9.43
C ASN A 29 -6.79 -10.81 -8.71
N ILE A 30 -7.05 -10.94 -7.42
CA ILE A 30 -6.76 -12.18 -6.66
C ILE A 30 -7.51 -13.35 -7.29
N GLN A 31 -8.82 -13.19 -7.53
CA GLN A 31 -9.65 -14.23 -8.11
C GLN A 31 -9.13 -14.66 -9.50
N LEU A 32 -8.74 -13.71 -10.35
CA LEU A 32 -8.16 -14.02 -11.65
C LEU A 32 -6.90 -14.88 -11.55
N LEU A 33 -6.03 -14.59 -10.58
CA LEU A 33 -4.81 -15.37 -10.36
C LEU A 33 -5.11 -16.76 -9.79
N GLU A 34 -6.02 -16.84 -8.83
CA GLU A 34 -6.46 -18.12 -8.24
C GLU A 34 -7.13 -19.03 -9.28
N ASP A 35 -7.93 -18.47 -10.18
CA ASP A 35 -8.56 -19.21 -11.29
C ASP A 35 -7.52 -19.80 -12.26
N GLN A 36 -6.31 -19.23 -12.32
CA GLN A 36 -5.17 -19.75 -13.06
C GLN A 36 -4.26 -20.67 -12.24
N ASN A 37 -4.67 -21.05 -11.03
CA ASN A 37 -3.87 -21.81 -10.07
C ASN A 37 -2.51 -21.15 -9.75
N PHE A 38 -2.48 -19.82 -9.70
CA PHE A 38 -1.29 -19.05 -9.37
C PHE A 38 -1.46 -18.35 -8.03
N ASP A 39 -0.66 -18.74 -7.03
CA ASP A 39 -0.72 -18.25 -5.66
C ASP A 39 0.57 -17.57 -5.17
N ASN A 40 1.62 -17.57 -6.00
CA ASN A 40 2.92 -16.97 -5.64
C ASN A 40 2.96 -15.48 -6.03
N PHE A 41 2.21 -14.67 -5.32
CA PHE A 41 2.16 -13.22 -5.55
C PHE A 41 2.03 -12.45 -4.23
N LYS A 42 2.33 -11.17 -4.27
CA LYS A 42 2.05 -10.20 -3.22
C LYS A 42 1.13 -9.11 -3.74
N ILE A 43 0.43 -8.45 -2.84
CA ILE A 43 -0.61 -7.48 -3.20
C ILE A 43 -0.22 -6.08 -2.71
N SER A 44 -0.54 -5.09 -3.51
CA SER A 44 -0.34 -3.69 -3.18
C SER A 44 -1.58 -2.88 -3.55
N VAL A 45 -2.09 -2.08 -2.62
CA VAL A 45 -3.23 -1.17 -2.83
C VAL A 45 -2.82 0.23 -2.40
N LYS A 46 -2.25 0.98 -3.33
CA LYS A 46 -1.62 2.27 -3.05
C LYS A 46 -2.54 3.43 -3.41
N ALA A 47 -2.55 4.43 -2.57
CA ALA A 47 -3.15 5.74 -2.83
C ALA A 47 -2.22 6.84 -2.31
N SER A 48 -2.45 8.07 -2.75
CA SER A 48 -1.75 9.25 -2.23
C SER A 48 -2.35 9.74 -0.90
N ASN A 49 -3.61 9.44 -0.66
CA ASN A 49 -4.26 9.72 0.61
C ASN A 49 -3.92 8.63 1.62
N ILE A 50 -3.39 9.02 2.79
CA ILE A 50 -2.94 8.11 3.83
C ILE A 50 -4.10 7.25 4.35
N PHE A 51 -5.23 7.86 4.66
CA PHE A 51 -6.37 7.15 5.25
C PHE A 51 -6.96 6.14 4.28
N THR A 52 -7.09 6.52 3.00
CA THR A 52 -7.52 5.59 1.93
C THR A 52 -6.60 4.39 1.82
N SER A 53 -5.28 4.62 1.81
CA SER A 53 -4.30 3.54 1.75
C SER A 53 -4.38 2.63 2.97
N VAL A 54 -4.38 3.20 4.16
CA VAL A 54 -4.44 2.44 5.43
C VAL A 54 -5.70 1.58 5.49
N GLU A 55 -6.86 2.15 5.20
CA GLU A 55 -8.13 1.43 5.22
C GLU A 55 -8.16 0.30 4.17
N ALA A 56 -7.65 0.53 2.96
CA ALA A 56 -7.60 -0.49 1.91
C ALA A 56 -6.72 -1.68 2.32
N TYR A 57 -5.55 -1.43 2.90
CA TYR A 57 -4.69 -2.50 3.42
C TYR A 57 -5.31 -3.24 4.61
N GLN A 58 -6.02 -2.54 5.50
CA GLN A 58 -6.76 -3.17 6.60
C GLN A 58 -7.84 -4.11 6.09
N LEU A 59 -8.61 -3.69 5.08
CA LEU A 59 -9.62 -4.53 4.43
C LEU A 59 -8.99 -5.78 3.81
N LEU A 60 -7.87 -5.64 3.11
CA LEU A 60 -7.15 -6.77 2.52
C LEU A 60 -6.57 -7.72 3.58
N SER A 61 -5.98 -7.18 4.63
CA SER A 61 -5.42 -7.98 5.73
C SER A 61 -6.48 -8.87 6.39
N ASN A 62 -7.71 -8.40 6.49
CA ASN A 62 -8.83 -9.18 7.01
C ASN A 62 -9.42 -10.16 6.00
N TYR A 63 -9.19 -9.96 4.71
CA TYR A 63 -9.75 -10.77 3.63
C TYR A 63 -8.89 -11.96 3.25
N CYS A 64 -7.57 -11.82 3.23
CA CYS A 64 -6.64 -12.85 2.73
C CYS A 64 -5.33 -12.87 3.52
N ASN A 65 -4.56 -13.94 3.31
CA ASN A 65 -3.24 -14.14 3.93
C ASN A 65 -2.08 -13.94 2.93
N TYR A 66 -2.34 -13.41 1.75
CA TYR A 66 -1.27 -13.10 0.81
C TYR A 66 -0.37 -11.98 1.32
N PRO A 67 0.94 -12.03 1.04
CA PRO A 67 1.85 -10.96 1.47
C PRO A 67 1.42 -9.59 0.93
N LEU A 68 1.53 -8.58 1.76
CA LEU A 68 1.17 -7.20 1.41
C LEU A 68 2.42 -6.34 1.25
N HIS A 69 2.52 -5.68 0.11
CA HIS A 69 3.56 -4.70 -0.18
C HIS A 69 3.03 -3.29 0.07
N LEU A 70 3.52 -2.65 1.13
CA LEU A 70 3.03 -1.35 1.56
C LEU A 70 3.71 -0.20 0.82
N GLY A 71 2.96 0.85 0.55
CA GLY A 71 3.48 2.10 0.00
C GLY A 71 2.39 3.16 -0.08
N ILE A 72 2.83 4.41 0.00
CA ILE A 72 2.02 5.59 -0.28
C ILE A 72 2.51 6.16 -1.62
N THR A 73 1.63 6.31 -2.61
CA THR A 73 1.99 6.88 -3.91
C THR A 73 2.02 8.40 -3.86
N GLU A 74 2.89 8.99 -4.68
CA GLU A 74 2.98 10.45 -4.80
C GLU A 74 3.11 11.14 -3.44
N ALA A 75 3.91 10.56 -2.55
CA ALA A 75 4.05 11.06 -1.18
C ALA A 75 4.65 12.47 -1.14
N GLY A 76 5.52 12.82 -2.10
CA GLY A 76 6.07 14.16 -2.26
C GLY A 76 7.58 14.24 -2.14
N SER A 77 8.08 15.42 -1.75
CA SER A 77 9.50 15.70 -1.55
C SER A 77 10.10 14.84 -0.43
N TYR A 78 11.44 14.90 -0.29
CA TYR A 78 12.13 14.22 0.81
C TYR A 78 11.48 14.51 2.16
N PHE A 79 11.20 15.76 2.47
CA PHE A 79 10.60 16.16 3.75
C PHE A 79 9.15 15.70 3.88
N SER A 80 8.25 16.18 3.03
CA SER A 80 6.82 15.88 3.12
C SER A 80 6.51 14.42 2.81
N GLY A 81 7.21 13.84 1.84
CA GLY A 81 7.05 12.43 1.47
C GLY A 81 7.51 11.48 2.57
N SER A 82 8.59 11.80 3.27
CA SER A 82 9.06 11.02 4.43
C SER A 82 8.03 11.03 5.56
N ILE A 83 7.43 12.19 5.86
CA ILE A 83 6.39 12.33 6.88
C ILE A 83 5.15 11.49 6.51
N LYS A 84 4.63 11.67 5.31
CA LYS A 84 3.45 10.92 4.83
C LYS A 84 3.67 9.41 4.85
N SER A 85 4.80 8.96 4.30
CA SER A 85 5.15 7.55 4.26
C SER A 85 5.31 6.97 5.67
N SER A 86 5.97 7.70 6.57
CA SER A 86 6.16 7.27 7.95
C SER A 86 4.84 7.15 8.70
N ILE A 87 3.90 8.08 8.50
CA ILE A 87 2.58 8.01 9.12
C ILE A 87 1.81 6.82 8.57
N GLY A 88 1.65 6.71 7.24
CA GLY A 88 0.85 5.67 6.61
C GLY A 88 1.41 4.27 6.85
N LEU A 89 2.69 4.06 6.57
CA LEU A 89 3.34 2.78 6.78
C LEU A 89 3.46 2.44 8.27
N GLY A 90 3.74 3.43 9.10
CA GLY A 90 3.83 3.26 10.56
C GLY A 90 2.52 2.80 11.18
N MET A 91 1.38 3.36 10.76
CA MET A 91 0.06 2.92 11.21
C MET A 91 -0.20 1.45 10.89
N LEU A 92 0.16 0.99 9.69
CA LEU A 92 -0.02 -0.40 9.26
C LEU A 92 0.96 -1.35 9.96
N LEU A 93 2.24 -1.02 9.97
CA LEU A 93 3.27 -1.84 10.59
C LEU A 93 3.04 -2.02 12.10
N TYR A 94 2.57 -0.98 12.78
CA TYR A 94 2.20 -1.06 14.20
C TYR A 94 1.06 -2.05 14.46
N GLN A 95 0.16 -2.22 13.49
CA GLN A 95 -0.93 -3.21 13.54
C GLN A 95 -0.49 -4.61 13.11
N GLY A 96 0.77 -4.81 12.74
CA GLY A 96 1.28 -6.08 12.23
C GLY A 96 0.91 -6.34 10.77
N ILE A 97 0.53 -5.31 10.02
CA ILE A 97 0.13 -5.40 8.61
C ILE A 97 1.31 -5.00 7.72
N GLY A 98 1.63 -5.86 6.75
CA GLY A 98 2.65 -5.61 5.73
C GLY A 98 3.87 -6.52 5.85
N ASP A 99 4.40 -6.93 4.70
CA ASP A 99 5.53 -7.87 4.58
C ASP A 99 6.73 -7.23 3.90
N THR A 100 6.49 -6.32 2.97
CA THR A 100 7.51 -5.51 2.31
C THR A 100 7.03 -4.06 2.20
N ILE A 101 7.97 -3.12 2.14
CA ILE A 101 7.64 -1.69 2.06
C ILE A 101 8.40 -1.01 0.92
N ARG A 102 7.81 0.06 0.38
CA ARG A 102 8.50 1.03 -0.46
C ARG A 102 8.14 2.44 -0.01
N VAL A 103 9.17 3.24 0.26
CA VAL A 103 9.04 4.68 0.42
C VAL A 103 9.19 5.32 -0.97
N SER A 104 8.26 6.19 -1.36
CA SER A 104 8.27 6.88 -2.64
C SER A 104 8.51 8.38 -2.41
N LEU A 105 9.63 8.88 -2.91
CA LEU A 105 10.05 10.28 -2.76
C LEU A 105 10.43 10.88 -4.11
N SER A 106 10.19 12.19 -4.28
CA SER A 106 10.72 12.96 -5.39
C SER A 106 12.16 13.39 -5.07
N ASP A 107 13.06 12.41 -4.96
CA ASP A 107 14.46 12.57 -4.59
C ASP A 107 15.28 11.38 -5.09
N HIS A 108 16.57 11.36 -4.79
CA HIS A 108 17.44 10.25 -5.18
C HIS A 108 16.98 8.93 -4.51
N PRO A 109 16.96 7.79 -5.22
CA PRO A 109 16.47 6.52 -4.68
C PRO A 109 17.12 6.07 -3.37
N THR A 110 18.37 6.46 -3.12
CA THR A 110 19.06 6.14 -1.86
C THR A 110 18.37 6.74 -0.64
N GLN A 111 17.70 7.89 -0.80
CA GLN A 111 16.96 8.53 0.28
C GLN A 111 15.72 7.71 0.67
N GLU A 112 15.06 7.09 -0.30
CA GLU A 112 13.92 6.20 -0.05
C GLU A 112 14.34 5.03 0.87
N VAL A 113 15.50 4.43 0.60
CA VAL A 113 16.04 3.32 1.39
C VAL A 113 16.39 3.78 2.81
N LYS A 114 17.06 4.92 2.94
CA LYS A 114 17.40 5.49 4.25
C LYS A 114 16.17 5.75 5.12
N VAL A 115 15.17 6.40 4.55
CA VAL A 115 13.90 6.68 5.26
C VAL A 115 13.20 5.39 5.66
N GLY A 116 13.15 4.40 4.76
CA GLY A 116 12.57 3.09 5.06
C GLY A 116 13.26 2.39 6.23
N PHE A 117 14.59 2.39 6.27
CA PHE A 117 15.35 1.80 7.37
C PHE A 117 15.14 2.54 8.68
N GLU A 118 15.18 3.85 8.69
CA GLU A 118 14.93 4.63 9.90
C GLU A 118 13.51 4.42 10.45
N MET A 119 12.53 4.30 9.57
CA MET A 119 11.15 3.97 9.95
C MET A 119 11.08 2.60 10.64
N LEU A 120 11.69 1.57 10.05
CA LEU A 120 11.70 0.22 10.63
C LEU A 120 12.45 0.16 11.96
N LYS A 121 13.57 0.88 12.08
CA LYS A 121 14.31 1.00 13.34
C LYS A 121 13.47 1.68 14.41
N SER A 122 12.78 2.76 14.06
CA SER A 122 11.91 3.49 15.00
C SER A 122 10.76 2.64 15.55
N LEU A 123 10.38 1.62 14.83
CA LEU A 123 9.33 0.66 15.23
C LEU A 123 9.91 -0.63 15.84
N ASN A 124 11.22 -0.70 16.04
CA ASN A 124 11.92 -1.91 16.52
C ASN A 124 11.71 -3.15 15.65
N LEU A 125 11.47 -2.95 14.37
CA LEU A 125 11.32 -4.02 13.37
C LEU A 125 12.64 -4.38 12.68
N ARG A 126 13.69 -3.61 12.95
CA ARG A 126 15.02 -3.78 12.38
C ARG A 126 16.07 -3.11 13.28
N ASP A 127 17.30 -3.65 13.28
CA ASP A 127 18.49 -3.05 13.90
C ASP A 127 19.03 -1.85 13.10
#